data_51ecda90ed21b6fbca826c09c69c2898
#
_entry.id   51ecda90ed21b6fbca826c09c69c2898
#
_cell.length_a   1.000
_cell.length_b   1.000
_cell.length_c   1.000
_cell.angle_alpha   90.00
_cell.angle_beta   90.00
_cell.angle_gamma   90.00
#
_symmetry.space_group_name_H-M   'P 1'
#
loop_
_entity.id
_entity.type
_entity.pdbx_description
1 polymer ?
#
loop_
_entity_poly.entity_id
_entity_poly.type
_entity_poly.pdbx_seq_one_letter_code
_entity_poly.pdbx_strand_id
1 'polypeptide(L)'
;LPVFTKGETLTLIDKDMAEKETNPPARYTQSRLIQRMEELGLGTKSTRHEVISKLAGRKYIEGNPMKPTVIGRAVIESLQQYAETITQPTMTKTLEESMSEIAAGKKTMASVLEESKEMLSAIFDELEKNEAGIGTEIMNRSREEQLIGPCPVCGRQLVIKRVGSSQFIGCSGYPDCSFNAGIPPAVWGSAVKTAEVC
;
A
#
# COMPACT_ATOMS: atom_id res chain seq x y z
N LEU A 1 -34.25 4.12 33.66
CA LEU A 1 -34.79 5.02 32.63
C LEU A 1 -36.24 5.29 32.96
N PRO A 2 -36.72 6.57 32.88
CA PRO A 2 -38.12 6.88 33.07
C PRO A 2 -38.99 6.17 32.05
N VAL A 3 -40.21 5.81 32.44
CA VAL A 3 -41.19 5.17 31.59
C VAL A 3 -42.07 6.25 30.96
N PHE A 4 -42.03 6.38 29.65
CA PHE A 4 -42.85 7.35 28.94
C PHE A 4 -44.08 6.69 28.32
N THR A 5 -45.18 7.44 28.26
CA THR A 5 -46.43 6.99 27.61
C THR A 5 -46.60 7.66 26.25
N LYS A 6 -47.24 6.95 25.28
CA LYS A 6 -47.52 7.51 23.97
C LYS A 6 -48.45 8.73 24.07
N GLY A 7 -47.99 9.88 23.57
CA GLY A 7 -48.74 11.13 23.62
C GLY A 7 -48.38 12.04 24.76
N GLU A 8 -47.45 11.65 25.63
CA GLU A 8 -46.95 12.51 26.69
C GLU A 8 -46.17 13.70 26.14
N THR A 9 -46.43 14.90 26.66
CA THR A 9 -45.74 16.12 26.25
C THR A 9 -44.53 16.31 27.13
N LEU A 10 -43.34 16.31 26.53
CA LEU A 10 -42.09 16.51 27.22
C LEU A 10 -41.61 17.96 27.05
N THR A 11 -41.11 18.56 28.13
CA THR A 11 -40.49 19.88 28.08
C THR A 11 -39.00 19.74 27.82
N LEU A 12 -38.52 20.35 26.74
CA LEU A 12 -37.07 20.41 26.47
C LEU A 12 -36.41 21.34 27.52
N ILE A 13 -35.57 20.79 28.39
CA ILE A 13 -34.89 21.56 29.44
C ILE A 13 -33.63 22.20 28.86
N ASP A 14 -32.87 21.44 28.07
CA ASP A 14 -31.64 21.89 27.48
C ASP A 14 -31.33 21.14 26.19
N LYS A 15 -30.57 21.73 25.28
CA LYS A 15 -30.03 21.11 24.07
C LYS A 15 -28.56 21.47 23.89
N ASP A 16 -27.75 20.49 23.73
CA ASP A 16 -26.34 20.64 23.41
C ASP A 16 -26.07 20.13 21.98
N MET A 17 -25.27 20.86 21.23
CA MET A 17 -24.87 20.48 19.87
C MET A 17 -23.36 20.31 19.85
N ALA A 18 -22.91 19.06 19.92
CA ALA A 18 -21.52 18.72 19.85
C ALA A 18 -21.10 18.40 18.40
N GLU A 19 -20.11 19.10 17.89
CA GLU A 19 -19.43 18.74 16.64
C GLU A 19 -18.64 17.47 16.85
N LYS A 20 -18.83 16.46 16.01
CA LYS A 20 -18.12 15.19 16.07
C LYS A 20 -17.64 14.80 14.68
N GLU A 21 -16.39 14.39 14.61
CA GLU A 21 -15.82 13.82 13.41
C GLU A 21 -15.83 12.29 13.48
N THR A 22 -16.03 11.66 12.34
CA THR A 22 -15.90 10.20 12.21
C THR A 22 -14.42 9.83 12.14
N ASN A 23 -14.02 8.83 12.90
CA ASN A 23 -12.67 8.30 12.80
C ASN A 23 -12.53 7.44 11.52
N PRO A 24 -11.39 7.53 10.81
CA PRO A 24 -11.13 6.63 9.69
C PRO A 24 -11.05 5.17 10.18
N PRO A 25 -11.32 4.18 9.28
CA PRO A 25 -11.19 2.77 9.62
C PRO A 25 -9.80 2.45 10.18
N ALA A 26 -9.75 1.61 11.20
CA ALA A 26 -8.49 1.19 11.79
C ALA A 26 -7.63 0.43 10.75
N ARG A 27 -6.32 0.69 10.75
CA ARG A 27 -5.37 -0.03 9.89
C ARG A 27 -5.35 -1.52 10.20
N TYR A 28 -4.98 -2.32 9.21
CA TYR A 28 -4.89 -3.77 9.36
C TYR A 28 -3.72 -4.16 10.26
N THR A 29 -4.01 -4.96 11.27
CA THR A 29 -3.01 -5.81 11.93
C THR A 29 -2.81 -7.06 11.07
N GLN A 30 -1.73 -7.83 11.33
CA GLN A 30 -1.49 -9.09 10.61
C GLN A 30 -2.68 -10.05 10.69
N SER A 31 -3.29 -10.20 11.86
CA SER A 31 -4.44 -11.08 12.05
C SER A 31 -5.66 -10.61 11.25
N ARG A 32 -5.97 -9.31 11.27
CA ARG A 32 -7.09 -8.75 10.50
C ARG A 32 -6.86 -8.84 8.99
N LEU A 33 -5.61 -8.71 8.53
CA LEU A 33 -5.28 -8.86 7.13
C LEU A 33 -5.45 -10.31 6.68
N ILE A 34 -5.00 -11.30 7.48
CA ILE A 34 -5.24 -12.73 7.21
C ILE A 34 -6.73 -13.03 7.12
N GLN A 35 -7.52 -12.52 8.05
CA GLN A 35 -8.99 -12.67 8.02
C GLN A 35 -9.58 -12.05 6.75
N ARG A 36 -9.13 -10.85 6.37
CA ARG A 36 -9.61 -10.20 5.14
C ARG A 36 -9.24 -10.97 3.87
N MET A 37 -8.03 -11.53 3.82
CA MET A 37 -7.62 -12.42 2.73
C MET A 37 -8.52 -13.67 2.66
N GLU A 38 -8.92 -14.22 3.80
CA GLU A 38 -9.85 -15.36 3.86
C GLU A 38 -11.23 -15.00 3.31
N GLU A 39 -11.79 -13.88 3.74
CA GLU A 39 -13.08 -13.37 3.24
C GLU A 39 -13.07 -13.17 1.72
N LEU A 40 -11.94 -12.75 1.17
CA LEU A 40 -11.75 -12.51 -0.27
C LEU A 40 -11.36 -13.77 -1.05
N GLY A 41 -11.17 -14.93 -0.39
CA GLY A 41 -10.70 -16.15 -1.04
C GLY A 41 -9.27 -16.09 -1.55
N LEU A 42 -8.41 -15.26 -0.93
CA LEU A 42 -7.01 -15.09 -1.32
C LEU A 42 -6.10 -16.03 -0.54
N GLY A 43 -5.48 -16.94 -1.27
CA GLY A 43 -4.55 -17.94 -0.72
C GLY A 43 -5.20 -18.91 0.25
N THR A 44 -4.45 -19.94 0.62
CA THR A 44 -4.86 -20.96 1.57
C THR A 44 -4.51 -20.57 3.01
N LYS A 45 -5.02 -21.31 3.98
CA LYS A 45 -4.71 -21.11 5.41
C LYS A 45 -3.21 -21.14 5.69
N SER A 46 -2.45 -21.98 4.97
CA SER A 46 -1.00 -22.11 5.15
C SER A 46 -0.20 -21.00 4.44
N THR A 47 -0.69 -20.48 3.31
CA THR A 47 0.09 -19.55 2.47
C THR A 47 -0.12 -18.09 2.81
N ARG A 48 -1.24 -17.70 3.44
CA ARG A 48 -1.54 -16.28 3.74
C ARG A 48 -0.46 -15.59 4.56
N HIS A 49 0.05 -16.27 5.58
CA HIS A 49 1.14 -15.72 6.41
C HIS A 49 2.43 -15.49 5.61
N GLU A 50 2.76 -16.43 4.72
CA GLU A 50 3.94 -16.32 3.85
C GLU A 50 3.81 -15.14 2.87
N VAL A 51 2.63 -14.93 2.29
CA VAL A 51 2.35 -13.78 1.42
C VAL A 51 2.60 -12.47 2.16
N ILE A 52 2.08 -12.31 3.38
CA ILE A 52 2.30 -11.10 4.20
C ILE A 52 3.79 -10.92 4.49
N SER A 53 4.49 -11.98 4.83
CA SER A 53 5.93 -11.94 5.08
C SER A 53 6.73 -11.52 3.84
N LYS A 54 6.33 -11.98 2.65
CA LYS A 54 6.91 -11.55 1.37
C LYS A 54 6.66 -10.06 1.08
N LEU A 55 5.45 -9.56 1.36
CA LEU A 55 5.14 -8.13 1.20
C LEU A 55 6.01 -7.26 2.10
N ALA A 56 6.20 -7.67 3.37
CA ALA A 56 7.08 -6.98 4.32
C ALA A 56 8.56 -7.09 3.90
N GLY A 57 9.03 -8.27 3.49
CA GLY A 57 10.39 -8.49 3.01
C GLY A 57 10.73 -7.67 1.76
N ARG A 58 9.76 -7.46 0.86
CA ARG A 58 9.89 -6.58 -0.31
C ARG A 58 9.71 -5.09 0.02
N LYS A 59 9.46 -4.76 1.29
CA LYS A 59 9.22 -3.39 1.76
C LYS A 59 8.02 -2.71 1.09
N TYR A 60 6.99 -3.48 0.73
CA TYR A 60 5.73 -2.91 0.24
C TYR A 60 4.81 -2.47 1.38
N ILE A 61 4.98 -3.11 2.54
CA ILE A 61 4.31 -2.77 3.80
C ILE A 61 5.31 -2.70 4.94
N GLU A 62 5.00 -1.90 5.96
CA GLU A 62 5.82 -1.73 7.16
C GLU A 62 4.96 -1.54 8.42
N GLY A 63 5.56 -1.79 9.60
CA GLY A 63 4.96 -1.51 10.90
C GLY A 63 3.88 -2.49 11.35
N ASN A 64 3.39 -2.26 12.57
CA ASN A 64 2.23 -2.95 13.14
C ASN A 64 1.45 -1.94 14.02
N PRO A 65 0.26 -1.49 13.61
CA PRO A 65 -0.51 -1.91 12.44
C PRO A 65 0.19 -1.59 11.12
N MET A 66 -0.09 -2.42 10.10
CA MET A 66 0.59 -2.36 8.80
C MET A 66 0.23 -1.09 8.04
N LYS A 67 1.25 -0.48 7.43
CA LYS A 67 1.12 0.67 6.55
C LYS A 67 1.74 0.33 5.21
N PRO A 68 1.10 0.67 4.08
CA PRO A 68 1.75 0.59 2.79
C PRO A 68 2.89 1.62 2.73
N THR A 69 4.02 1.22 2.20
CA THR A 69 5.13 2.14 1.90
C THR A 69 4.82 2.93 0.62
N VAL A 70 5.61 3.96 0.32
CA VAL A 70 5.46 4.70 -0.94
C VAL A 70 5.72 3.78 -2.14
N ILE A 71 6.74 2.93 -2.07
CA ILE A 71 7.01 1.93 -3.11
C ILE A 71 5.83 0.96 -3.26
N GLY A 72 5.28 0.46 -2.16
CA GLY A 72 4.11 -0.43 -2.19
C GLY A 72 2.90 0.21 -2.84
N ARG A 73 2.64 1.49 -2.56
CA ARG A 73 1.57 2.25 -3.21
C ARG A 73 1.86 2.51 -4.68
N ALA A 74 3.08 2.94 -5.02
CA ALA A 74 3.47 3.17 -6.41
C ALA A 74 3.27 1.93 -7.28
N VAL A 75 3.67 0.76 -6.78
CA VAL A 75 3.48 -0.51 -7.50
C VAL A 75 2.02 -0.81 -7.73
N ILE A 76 1.16 -0.73 -6.70
CA ILE A 76 -0.26 -1.07 -6.86
C ILE A 76 -1.00 -0.04 -7.72
N GLU A 77 -0.71 1.27 -7.58
CA GLU A 77 -1.31 2.33 -8.37
C GLU A 77 -0.93 2.18 -9.86
N SER A 78 0.35 1.90 -10.16
CA SER A 78 0.80 1.63 -11.52
C SER A 78 0.14 0.39 -12.12
N LEU A 79 0.05 -0.71 -11.36
CA LEU A 79 -0.62 -1.92 -11.83
C LEU A 79 -2.12 -1.70 -12.04
N GLN A 80 -2.80 -0.93 -11.17
CA GLN A 80 -4.20 -0.58 -11.36
C GLN A 80 -4.44 0.25 -12.61
N GLN A 81 -3.50 1.10 -12.98
CA GLN A 81 -3.60 1.95 -14.16
C GLN A 81 -3.28 1.20 -15.47
N TYR A 82 -2.31 0.31 -15.46
CA TYR A 82 -1.74 -0.29 -16.66
C TYR A 82 -2.03 -1.79 -16.84
N ALA A 83 -2.46 -2.47 -15.78
CA ALA A 83 -2.76 -3.90 -15.78
C ALA A 83 -3.78 -4.22 -14.66
N GLU A 84 -4.96 -3.60 -14.71
CA GLU A 84 -5.98 -3.68 -13.66
C GLU A 84 -6.33 -5.13 -13.31
N THR A 85 -6.41 -6.01 -14.30
CA THR A 85 -6.81 -7.40 -14.14
C THR A 85 -5.99 -8.14 -13.07
N ILE A 86 -4.66 -7.91 -13.02
CA ILE A 86 -3.79 -8.57 -12.04
C ILE A 86 -4.01 -8.08 -10.60
N THR A 87 -4.61 -6.90 -10.42
CA THR A 87 -4.86 -6.31 -9.10
C THR A 87 -6.19 -6.75 -8.50
N GLN A 88 -7.04 -7.39 -9.28
CA GLN A 88 -8.35 -7.83 -8.84
C GLN A 88 -8.29 -9.13 -8.05
N PRO A 89 -8.95 -9.20 -6.88
CA PRO A 89 -8.99 -10.43 -6.07
C PRO A 89 -9.62 -11.63 -6.80
N THR A 90 -10.49 -11.35 -7.77
CA THR A 90 -11.26 -12.36 -8.52
C THR A 90 -10.36 -13.35 -9.24
N MET A 91 -9.25 -12.91 -9.82
CA MET A 91 -8.31 -13.79 -10.52
C MET A 91 -7.77 -14.89 -9.60
N THR A 92 -7.21 -14.49 -8.46
CA THR A 92 -6.66 -15.44 -7.48
C THR A 92 -7.75 -16.34 -6.90
N LYS A 93 -8.92 -15.76 -6.60
CA LYS A 93 -10.07 -16.50 -6.10
C LYS A 93 -10.52 -17.59 -7.09
N THR A 94 -10.65 -17.27 -8.38
CA THR A 94 -11.03 -18.23 -9.41
C THR A 94 -10.03 -19.38 -9.52
N LEU A 95 -8.72 -19.10 -9.41
CA LEU A 95 -7.69 -20.14 -9.39
C LEU A 95 -7.82 -21.06 -8.18
N GLU A 96 -8.01 -20.52 -6.98
CA GLU A 96 -8.21 -21.30 -5.74
C GLU A 96 -9.48 -22.14 -5.80
N GLU A 97 -10.57 -21.60 -6.36
CA GLU A 97 -11.81 -22.34 -6.60
C GLU A 97 -11.60 -23.48 -7.60
N SER A 98 -10.92 -23.22 -8.71
CA SER A 98 -10.59 -24.26 -9.71
C SER A 98 -9.71 -25.36 -9.13
N MET A 99 -8.75 -25.04 -8.28
CA MET A 99 -7.94 -26.05 -7.56
C MET A 99 -8.80 -26.93 -6.64
N SER A 100 -9.78 -26.32 -5.95
CA SER A 100 -10.73 -27.04 -5.12
C SER A 100 -11.66 -27.94 -5.95
N GLU A 101 -12.05 -27.50 -7.14
CA GLU A 101 -12.86 -28.28 -8.09
C GLU A 101 -12.10 -29.49 -8.66
N ILE A 102 -10.78 -29.36 -8.90
CA ILE A 102 -9.91 -30.50 -9.25
C ILE A 102 -9.91 -31.53 -8.12
N ALA A 103 -9.71 -31.07 -6.88
CA ALA A 103 -9.70 -31.94 -5.72
C ALA A 103 -11.04 -32.68 -5.51
N ALA A 104 -12.16 -32.02 -5.89
CA ALA A 104 -13.50 -32.61 -5.85
C ALA A 104 -13.84 -33.47 -7.09
N GLY A 105 -12.94 -33.61 -8.06
CA GLY A 105 -13.14 -34.37 -9.30
C GLY A 105 -14.11 -33.71 -10.30
N LYS A 106 -14.41 -32.41 -10.14
CA LYS A 106 -15.34 -31.67 -11.01
C LYS A 106 -14.65 -31.07 -12.25
N LYS A 107 -13.37 -30.74 -12.15
CA LYS A 107 -12.54 -30.27 -13.25
C LYS A 107 -11.31 -31.15 -13.41
N THR A 108 -10.72 -31.15 -14.59
CA THR A 108 -9.44 -31.80 -14.85
C THR A 108 -8.29 -30.80 -14.67
N MET A 109 -7.13 -31.28 -14.22
CA MET A 109 -5.94 -30.46 -14.13
C MET A 109 -5.56 -29.82 -15.47
N ALA A 110 -5.75 -30.54 -16.57
CA ALA A 110 -5.44 -30.07 -17.91
C ALA A 110 -6.31 -28.87 -18.33
N SER A 111 -7.62 -28.88 -18.06
CA SER A 111 -8.50 -27.75 -18.39
C SER A 111 -8.15 -26.51 -17.57
N VAL A 112 -7.90 -26.66 -16.28
CA VAL A 112 -7.54 -25.52 -15.41
C VAL A 112 -6.18 -24.95 -15.78
N LEU A 113 -5.23 -25.79 -16.19
CA LEU A 113 -3.91 -25.34 -16.63
C LEU A 113 -4.01 -24.51 -17.92
N GLU A 114 -4.85 -24.92 -18.87
CA GLU A 114 -5.03 -24.19 -20.14
C GLU A 114 -5.74 -22.85 -19.90
N GLU A 115 -6.84 -22.83 -19.14
CA GLU A 115 -7.53 -21.60 -18.73
C GLU A 115 -6.57 -20.62 -18.02
N SER A 116 -5.67 -21.16 -17.16
CA SER A 116 -4.68 -20.34 -16.43
C SER A 116 -3.60 -19.77 -17.34
N LYS A 117 -3.14 -20.54 -18.33
CA LYS A 117 -2.15 -20.06 -19.33
C LYS A 117 -2.72 -18.94 -20.17
N GLU A 118 -3.95 -19.09 -20.68
CA GLU A 118 -4.60 -18.04 -21.48
C GLU A 118 -4.74 -16.74 -20.67
N MET A 119 -5.22 -16.85 -19.41
CA MET A 119 -5.33 -15.70 -18.51
C MET A 119 -3.98 -15.02 -18.25
N LEU A 120 -2.94 -15.79 -17.95
CA LEU A 120 -1.60 -15.27 -17.70
C LEU A 120 -0.98 -14.65 -18.95
N SER A 121 -1.17 -15.25 -20.13
CA SER A 121 -0.68 -14.69 -21.40
C SER A 121 -1.27 -13.32 -21.63
N ALA A 122 -2.59 -13.16 -21.48
CA ALA A 122 -3.24 -11.86 -21.65
C ALA A 122 -2.69 -10.79 -20.67
N ILE A 123 -2.43 -11.18 -19.41
CA ILE A 123 -1.85 -10.28 -18.41
C ILE A 123 -0.41 -9.90 -18.77
N PHE A 124 0.41 -10.85 -19.22
CA PHE A 124 1.78 -10.58 -19.64
C PHE A 124 1.83 -9.65 -20.85
N ASP A 125 0.95 -9.85 -21.85
CA ASP A 125 0.84 -8.98 -23.00
C ASP A 125 0.48 -7.53 -22.59
N GLU A 126 -0.40 -7.37 -21.60
CA GLU A 126 -0.78 -6.07 -21.04
C GLU A 126 0.38 -5.41 -20.30
N LEU A 127 1.10 -6.16 -19.48
CA LEU A 127 2.27 -5.68 -18.73
C LEU A 127 3.41 -5.29 -19.67
N GLU A 128 3.71 -6.09 -20.70
CA GLU A 128 4.76 -5.83 -21.67
C GLU A 128 4.48 -4.54 -22.48
N LYS A 129 3.24 -4.36 -22.94
CA LYS A 129 2.84 -3.12 -23.63
C LYS A 129 3.01 -1.87 -22.78
N ASN A 130 2.89 -1.98 -21.46
CA ASN A 130 2.90 -0.86 -20.55
C ASN A 130 4.17 -0.78 -19.67
N GLU A 131 5.19 -1.63 -19.92
CA GLU A 131 6.41 -1.75 -19.11
C GLU A 131 7.07 -0.39 -18.84
N ALA A 132 7.27 0.40 -19.90
CA ALA A 132 7.91 1.71 -19.80
C ALA A 132 7.10 2.70 -18.94
N GLY A 133 5.77 2.67 -19.04
CA GLY A 133 4.87 3.51 -18.24
C GLY A 133 4.91 3.11 -16.77
N ILE A 134 4.79 1.82 -16.47
CA ILE A 134 4.86 1.26 -15.12
C ILE A 134 6.21 1.62 -14.47
N GLY A 135 7.32 1.37 -15.17
CA GLY A 135 8.66 1.67 -14.68
C GLY A 135 8.86 3.16 -14.38
N THR A 136 8.39 4.03 -15.26
CA THR A 136 8.48 5.48 -15.09
C THR A 136 7.69 5.96 -13.89
N GLU A 137 6.46 5.49 -13.71
CA GLU A 137 5.61 5.89 -12.58
C GLU A 137 6.21 5.46 -11.24
N ILE A 138 6.67 4.21 -11.13
CA ILE A 138 7.31 3.70 -9.92
C ILE A 138 8.58 4.51 -9.59
N MET A 139 9.39 4.83 -10.59
CA MET A 139 10.61 5.63 -10.41
C MET A 139 10.28 7.06 -9.97
N ASN A 140 9.28 7.69 -10.57
CA ASN A 140 8.88 9.05 -10.21
C ASN A 140 8.38 9.12 -8.77
N ARG A 141 7.51 8.21 -8.35
CA ARG A 141 7.02 8.12 -6.96
C ARG A 141 8.14 7.86 -5.97
N SER A 142 9.09 6.98 -6.31
CA SER A 142 10.26 6.73 -5.47
C SER A 142 11.17 7.96 -5.34
N ARG A 143 11.30 8.76 -6.41
CA ARG A 143 12.05 10.02 -6.37
C ARG A 143 11.34 11.09 -5.54
N GLU A 144 10.02 11.23 -5.69
CA GLU A 144 9.21 12.17 -4.90
C GLU A 144 9.35 11.92 -3.40
N GLU A 145 9.42 10.65 -2.98
CA GLU A 145 9.66 10.31 -1.57
C GLU A 145 11.02 10.79 -1.06
N GLN A 146 12.02 10.76 -1.92
CA GLN A 146 13.38 11.20 -1.58
C GLN A 146 13.53 12.72 -1.56
N LEU A 147 12.58 13.49 -2.14
CA LEU A 147 12.62 14.94 -2.14
C LEU A 147 12.25 15.47 -0.76
N ILE A 148 13.11 16.31 -0.21
CA ILE A 148 12.89 16.95 1.11
C ILE A 148 12.35 18.36 0.94
N GLY A 149 12.95 19.14 0.04
CA GLY A 149 12.59 20.54 -0.18
C GLY A 149 13.68 21.30 -0.93
N PRO A 150 13.58 22.63 -1.03
CA PRO A 150 14.57 23.45 -1.73
C PRO A 150 15.89 23.54 -0.95
N CYS A 151 16.99 23.51 -1.68
CA CYS A 151 18.31 23.70 -1.11
C CYS A 151 18.50 25.18 -0.67
N PRO A 152 18.92 25.44 0.58
CA PRO A 152 19.10 26.82 1.08
C PRO A 152 20.23 27.58 0.38
N VAL A 153 21.13 26.85 -0.31
CA VAL A 153 22.28 27.46 -0.99
C VAL A 153 21.97 27.83 -2.45
N CYS A 154 21.32 26.90 -3.19
CA CYS A 154 21.13 27.10 -4.65
C CYS A 154 19.67 26.97 -5.11
N GLY A 155 18.72 26.76 -4.22
CA GLY A 155 17.30 26.61 -4.54
C GLY A 155 16.89 25.29 -5.22
N ARG A 156 17.85 24.46 -5.68
CA ARG A 156 17.56 23.14 -6.27
C ARG A 156 17.06 22.18 -5.18
N GLN A 157 16.52 21.03 -5.56
CA GLN A 157 15.93 20.08 -4.63
C GLN A 157 16.99 19.40 -3.73
N LEU A 158 16.65 19.26 -2.45
CA LEU A 158 17.35 18.38 -1.52
C LEU A 158 16.79 16.96 -1.60
N VAL A 159 17.66 15.98 -1.68
CA VAL A 159 17.31 14.58 -1.80
C VAL A 159 18.01 13.72 -0.76
N ILE A 160 17.33 12.68 -0.29
CA ILE A 160 17.96 11.68 0.56
C ILE A 160 18.85 10.82 -0.32
N LYS A 161 20.14 10.82 -0.04
CA LYS A 161 21.15 9.97 -0.69
C LYS A 161 21.60 8.87 0.26
N ARG A 162 21.94 7.71 -0.29
CA ARG A 162 22.46 6.58 0.46
C ARG A 162 23.85 6.20 -0.05
N VAL A 163 24.80 6.07 0.87
CA VAL A 163 26.14 5.58 0.58
C VAL A 163 26.45 4.45 1.57
N GLY A 164 26.53 3.22 1.08
CA GLY A 164 26.61 2.03 1.93
C GLY A 164 25.41 1.91 2.88
N SER A 165 25.66 1.84 4.17
CA SER A 165 24.63 1.80 5.22
C SER A 165 24.21 3.18 5.72
N SER A 166 24.89 4.25 5.31
CA SER A 166 24.63 5.61 5.78
C SER A 166 23.68 6.37 4.83
N GLN A 167 22.83 7.19 5.41
CA GLN A 167 21.95 8.10 4.69
C GLN A 167 22.29 9.54 5.02
N PHE A 168 22.19 10.42 4.03
CA PHE A 168 22.40 11.84 4.21
C PHE A 168 21.52 12.63 3.23
N ILE A 169 21.28 13.88 3.54
CA ILE A 169 20.58 14.82 2.68
C ILE A 169 21.62 15.49 1.79
N GLY A 170 21.48 15.42 0.48
CA GLY A 170 22.37 16.06 -0.47
C GLY A 170 21.61 16.90 -1.48
N CYS A 171 22.25 17.96 -1.98
CA CYS A 171 21.69 18.75 -3.07
C CYS A 171 21.68 17.96 -4.38
N SER A 172 20.60 18.06 -5.15
CA SER A 172 20.51 17.50 -6.51
C SER A 172 21.43 18.21 -7.50
N GLY A 173 21.92 19.39 -7.14
CA GLY A 173 22.83 20.18 -7.96
C GLY A 173 24.32 19.84 -7.80
N TYR A 174 24.66 18.76 -7.13
CA TYR A 174 26.06 18.29 -7.07
C TYR A 174 26.57 17.93 -8.48
N PRO A 175 27.79 18.30 -8.88
CA PRO A 175 28.87 18.91 -8.08
C PRO A 175 28.82 20.44 -7.92
N ASP A 176 27.98 21.18 -8.67
CA ASP A 176 27.93 22.64 -8.63
C ASP A 176 27.53 23.18 -7.25
N CYS A 177 26.73 22.42 -6.50
CA CYS A 177 26.35 22.73 -5.14
C CYS A 177 26.71 21.55 -4.22
N SER A 178 27.61 21.76 -3.29
CA SER A 178 28.12 20.77 -2.34
C SER A 178 27.33 20.70 -1.03
N PHE A 179 26.16 21.34 -0.95
CA PHE A 179 25.35 21.31 0.28
C PHE A 179 24.98 19.87 0.66
N ASN A 180 25.26 19.51 1.90
CA ASN A 180 24.86 18.24 2.51
C ASN A 180 24.50 18.44 4.00
N ALA A 181 23.65 17.56 4.52
CA ALA A 181 23.28 17.53 5.92
C ALA A 181 23.12 16.06 6.38
N GLY A 182 23.51 15.78 7.61
CA GLY A 182 23.31 14.46 8.20
C GLY A 182 21.84 14.19 8.52
N ILE A 183 21.43 12.94 8.38
CA ILE A 183 20.16 12.46 8.92
C ILE A 183 20.44 11.82 10.28
N PRO A 184 19.67 12.19 11.34
CA PRO A 184 19.83 11.54 12.64
C PRO A 184 19.68 10.02 12.53
N PRO A 185 20.40 9.24 13.35
CA PRO A 185 20.23 7.79 13.37
C PRO A 185 18.76 7.41 13.63
N ALA A 186 18.32 6.29 13.05
CA ALA A 186 16.94 5.79 13.17
C ALA A 186 16.45 5.56 14.61
N VAL A 187 17.35 5.56 15.60
CA VAL A 187 17.02 5.51 17.05
C VAL A 187 16.16 6.71 17.49
N TRP A 188 16.17 7.79 16.75
CA TRP A 188 15.43 9.03 17.06
C TRP A 188 14.06 9.13 16.34
N GLY A 189 13.67 8.08 15.66
CA GLY A 189 12.44 8.02 14.86
C GLY A 189 12.67 8.27 13.37
N SER A 190 11.67 7.99 12.57
CA SER A 190 11.70 8.28 11.14
C SER A 190 11.69 9.80 10.91
N ALA A 191 12.50 10.27 9.97
CA ALA A 191 12.44 11.67 9.54
C ALA A 191 11.03 11.97 9.01
N VAL A 192 10.34 12.91 9.64
CA VAL A 192 9.01 13.37 9.22
C VAL A 192 9.17 14.75 8.61
N LYS A 193 8.60 14.95 7.41
CA LYS A 193 8.47 16.27 6.82
C LYS A 193 7.53 17.09 7.69
N THR A 194 8.03 18.17 8.30
CA THR A 194 7.19 19.14 8.98
C THR A 194 6.92 20.31 8.05
N ALA A 195 5.76 20.95 8.20
CA ALA A 195 5.42 22.16 7.47
C ALA A 195 6.16 23.39 8.00
N GLU A 196 6.84 23.27 9.14
CA GLU A 196 7.56 24.36 9.78
C GLU A 196 8.95 24.51 9.14
N VAL A 197 9.23 25.73 8.72
CA VAL A 197 10.55 26.17 8.24
C VAL A 197 11.36 26.64 9.45
N CYS A 198 12.54 26.05 9.65
CA CYS A 198 13.48 26.54 10.65
C CYS A 198 14.03 27.92 10.26
#